data_418c72c9f6d95dc618bd9d83588e8ee0
#
_entry.id   418c72c9f6d95dc618bd9d83588e8ee0
#
_cell.length_a   1.000
_cell.length_b   1.000
_cell.length_c   1.000
_cell.angle_alpha   90.00
_cell.angle_beta   90.00
_cell.angle_gamma   90.00
#
_symmetry.space_group_name_H-M   'P 1'
#
loop_
_entity.id
_entity.type
_entity.pdbx_description
1 polymer ?
#
loop_
_entity_poly.entity_id
_entity_poly.type
_entity_poly.pdbx_seq_one_letter_code
_entity_poly.pdbx_strand_id
1 'polypeptide(L)'
;MRSSLPLAGRTALVTGGAGGIGAACAQALAADGAAVVLMGRRRDALERTQRRLTDTVPGSRVAIHAGDACDDGDLQAALDTARALDGRLDIVVPTVGGAAFRPLLMHDAASFRSEIDLNLHSAFTAIRHAAPRLADNGGGTIVCISSTAARINFRWLSAYCTAKAALEALVRGAAEELAGAKIRVNAVRPGLTRSEATAPMFDNRALVDRFLEQIPLGTLGEPEAIAHAVRYLAGPESGWVTGQSFAVDGGHELRTNPRVDDTIAQIYGAAALDAVKAGRAPGAA
;
A
#
# COMPACT_ATOMS: atom_id res chain seq x y z
N MET A 1 -33.75 7.78 14.58
CA MET A 1 -32.34 8.09 14.87
C MET A 1 -31.55 7.97 13.56
N ARG A 2 -30.94 9.04 13.06
CA ARG A 2 -29.96 8.88 11.96
C ARG A 2 -28.79 8.09 12.55
N SER A 3 -28.55 6.88 12.04
CA SER A 3 -27.35 6.11 12.37
C SER A 3 -26.15 6.99 12.09
N SER A 4 -25.31 7.26 13.09
CA SER A 4 -24.05 7.96 12.87
C SER A 4 -23.19 7.11 11.92
N LEU A 5 -22.50 7.76 10.98
CA LEU A 5 -21.57 7.07 10.08
C LEU A 5 -20.52 6.31 10.92
N PRO A 6 -20.11 5.10 10.50
CA PRO A 6 -19.26 4.21 11.31
C PRO A 6 -17.93 4.81 11.77
N LEU A 7 -17.39 5.77 11.01
CA LEU A 7 -16.13 6.45 11.32
C LEU A 7 -16.31 7.93 11.67
N ALA A 8 -17.56 8.37 11.98
CA ALA A 8 -17.81 9.75 12.40
C ALA A 8 -16.98 10.11 13.64
N GLY A 9 -16.31 11.27 13.61
CA GLY A 9 -15.43 11.74 14.67
C GLY A 9 -14.08 11.00 14.75
N ARG A 10 -13.70 10.23 13.73
CA ARG A 10 -12.38 9.63 13.58
C ARG A 10 -11.53 10.42 12.60
N THR A 11 -10.21 10.37 12.78
CA THR A 11 -9.24 10.99 11.88
C THR A 11 -8.28 9.96 11.33
N ALA A 12 -8.07 10.00 10.00
CA ALA A 12 -7.21 9.10 9.27
C ALA A 12 -6.05 9.85 8.59
N LEU A 13 -4.85 9.27 8.62
CA LEU A 13 -3.74 9.61 7.73
C LEU A 13 -3.58 8.52 6.68
N VAL A 14 -3.56 8.90 5.40
CA VAL A 14 -3.28 8.00 4.28
C VAL A 14 -2.02 8.46 3.58
N THR A 15 -0.91 7.74 3.71
CA THR A 15 0.30 8.00 2.93
C THR A 15 0.12 7.45 1.50
N GLY A 16 0.78 8.03 0.50
CA GLY A 16 0.48 7.71 -0.89
C GLY A 16 -0.95 8.10 -1.32
N GLY A 17 -1.55 9.07 -0.61
CA GLY A 17 -2.96 9.44 -0.72
C GLY A 17 -3.40 10.03 -2.06
N ALA A 18 -2.47 10.36 -2.97
CA ALA A 18 -2.78 10.75 -4.34
C ALA A 18 -2.75 9.57 -5.35
N GLY A 19 -2.26 8.40 -4.96
CA GLY A 19 -2.24 7.19 -5.80
C GLY A 19 -3.59 6.48 -5.85
N GLY A 20 -3.78 5.57 -6.81
CA GLY A 20 -5.07 4.88 -7.03
C GLY A 20 -5.63 4.23 -5.77
N ILE A 21 -4.87 3.32 -5.13
CA ILE A 21 -5.31 2.63 -3.90
C ILE A 21 -5.44 3.61 -2.73
N GLY A 22 -4.44 4.49 -2.53
CA GLY A 22 -4.48 5.47 -1.43
C GLY A 22 -5.66 6.42 -1.52
N ALA A 23 -5.94 6.94 -2.72
CA ALA A 23 -7.08 7.83 -2.95
C ALA A 23 -8.43 7.13 -2.75
N ALA A 24 -8.56 5.86 -3.20
CA ALA A 24 -9.77 5.06 -2.97
C ALA A 24 -9.97 4.75 -1.48
N CYS A 25 -8.89 4.41 -0.74
CA CYS A 25 -8.94 4.23 0.71
C CYS A 25 -9.41 5.51 1.41
N ALA A 26 -8.82 6.65 1.05
CA ALA A 26 -9.21 7.94 1.60
C ALA A 26 -10.69 8.27 1.34
N GLN A 27 -11.18 7.98 0.13
CA GLN A 27 -12.58 8.16 -0.23
C GLN A 27 -13.51 7.27 0.60
N ALA A 28 -13.19 6.00 0.75
CA ALA A 28 -14.00 5.07 1.54
C ALA A 28 -14.05 5.47 3.02
N LEU A 29 -12.93 5.91 3.60
CA LEU A 29 -12.89 6.39 4.99
C LEU A 29 -13.69 7.69 5.16
N ALA A 30 -13.56 8.63 4.22
CA ALA A 30 -14.31 9.88 4.25
C ALA A 30 -15.82 9.66 4.08
N ALA A 31 -16.23 8.74 3.20
CA ALA A 31 -17.64 8.38 3.01
C ALA A 31 -18.29 7.83 4.28
N ASP A 32 -17.50 7.16 5.14
CA ASP A 32 -17.94 6.69 6.45
C ASP A 32 -17.77 7.72 7.58
N GLY A 33 -17.43 8.97 7.24
CA GLY A 33 -17.43 10.12 8.15
C GLY A 33 -16.09 10.44 8.80
N ALA A 34 -14.99 9.78 8.43
CA ALA A 34 -13.67 10.15 8.93
C ALA A 34 -13.19 11.48 8.34
N ALA A 35 -12.49 12.27 9.15
CA ALA A 35 -11.61 13.30 8.64
C ALA A 35 -10.33 12.65 8.07
N VAL A 36 -9.84 13.10 6.93
CA VAL A 36 -8.75 12.44 6.24
C VAL A 36 -7.62 13.41 5.89
N VAL A 37 -6.39 13.03 6.20
CA VAL A 37 -5.19 13.70 5.67
C VAL A 37 -4.57 12.83 4.59
N LEU A 38 -4.37 13.42 3.41
CA LEU A 38 -3.66 12.81 2.29
C LEU A 38 -2.19 13.23 2.35
N MET A 39 -1.27 12.28 2.45
CA MET A 39 0.16 12.55 2.36
C MET A 39 0.77 11.99 1.07
N GLY A 40 1.70 12.72 0.48
CA GLY A 40 2.46 12.30 -0.70
C GLY A 40 3.37 13.41 -1.23
N ARG A 41 4.29 13.07 -2.11
CA ARG A 41 5.34 13.99 -2.58
C ARG A 41 4.82 15.09 -3.51
N ARG A 42 3.80 14.82 -4.32
CA ARG A 42 3.29 15.74 -5.35
C ARG A 42 2.08 16.52 -4.83
N ARG A 43 2.31 17.77 -4.44
CA ARG A 43 1.24 18.65 -3.90
C ARG A 43 0.08 18.81 -4.86
N ASP A 44 0.35 19.03 -6.14
CA ASP A 44 -0.66 19.19 -7.20
C ASP A 44 -1.59 17.96 -7.31
N ALA A 45 -1.01 16.76 -7.21
CA ALA A 45 -1.78 15.52 -7.23
C ALA A 45 -2.64 15.33 -5.97
N LEU A 46 -2.12 15.72 -4.80
CA LEU A 46 -2.87 15.72 -3.55
C LEU A 46 -4.06 16.69 -3.61
N GLU A 47 -3.86 17.91 -4.14
CA GLU A 47 -4.91 18.91 -4.31
C GLU A 47 -6.01 18.44 -5.28
N ARG A 48 -5.63 17.80 -6.39
CA ARG A 48 -6.63 17.16 -7.28
C ARG A 48 -7.44 16.09 -6.57
N THR A 49 -6.77 15.24 -5.80
CA THR A 49 -7.45 14.18 -5.04
C THR A 49 -8.34 14.76 -3.95
N GLN A 50 -7.88 15.78 -3.23
CA GLN A 50 -8.68 16.47 -2.22
C GLN A 50 -9.97 17.05 -2.83
N ARG A 51 -9.86 17.81 -3.93
CA ARG A 51 -11.03 18.34 -4.65
C ARG A 51 -12.01 17.23 -5.03
N ARG A 52 -11.51 16.17 -5.67
CA ARG A 52 -12.35 15.03 -6.05
C ARG A 52 -13.06 14.39 -4.86
N LEU A 53 -12.38 14.22 -3.72
CA LEU A 53 -12.99 13.66 -2.51
C LEU A 53 -14.09 14.59 -1.96
N THR A 54 -13.85 15.89 -1.89
CA THR A 54 -14.86 16.86 -1.39
C THR A 54 -16.06 16.95 -2.31
N ASP A 55 -15.86 16.78 -3.62
CA ASP A 55 -16.96 16.78 -4.60
C ASP A 55 -17.80 15.49 -4.52
N THR A 56 -17.13 14.33 -4.33
CA THR A 56 -17.82 13.01 -4.29
C THR A 56 -18.39 12.67 -2.92
N VAL A 57 -17.85 13.25 -1.84
CA VAL A 57 -18.31 13.06 -0.46
C VAL A 57 -18.60 14.43 0.16
N PRO A 58 -19.79 15.01 -0.08
CA PRO A 58 -20.14 16.32 0.43
C PRO A 58 -20.06 16.40 1.95
N GLY A 59 -19.41 17.45 2.46
CA GLY A 59 -19.19 17.64 3.89
C GLY A 59 -17.99 16.88 4.46
N SER A 60 -17.23 16.14 3.64
CA SER A 60 -16.00 15.52 4.09
C SER A 60 -14.93 16.55 4.47
N ARG A 61 -14.16 16.22 5.51
CA ARG A 61 -13.02 17.03 5.97
C ARG A 61 -11.73 16.40 5.47
N VAL A 62 -11.11 17.02 4.48
CA VAL A 62 -9.91 16.51 3.83
C VAL A 62 -8.82 17.57 3.86
N ALA A 63 -7.67 17.25 4.46
CA ALA A 63 -6.46 18.05 4.40
C ALA A 63 -5.37 17.33 3.59
N ILE A 64 -4.34 18.06 3.19
CA ILE A 64 -3.20 17.51 2.47
C ILE A 64 -1.90 17.84 3.19
N HIS A 65 -0.92 16.95 3.11
CA HIS A 65 0.46 17.18 3.53
C HIS A 65 1.41 16.72 2.42
N ALA A 66 2.16 17.65 1.83
CA ALA A 66 3.16 17.32 0.81
C ALA A 66 4.49 16.96 1.50
N GLY A 67 4.93 15.71 1.33
CA GLY A 67 6.15 15.19 1.95
C GLY A 67 6.44 13.75 1.53
N ASP A 68 7.63 13.25 1.88
CA ASP A 68 8.07 11.88 1.62
C ASP A 68 7.76 11.00 2.84
N ALA A 69 6.99 9.93 2.65
CA ALA A 69 6.67 8.98 3.71
C ALA A 69 7.87 8.12 4.18
N CYS A 70 8.99 8.18 3.47
CA CYS A 70 10.26 7.58 3.91
C CYS A 70 11.10 8.55 4.77
N ASP A 71 10.72 9.83 4.85
CA ASP A 71 11.37 10.81 5.70
C ASP A 71 10.64 10.94 7.05
N ASP A 72 11.40 10.80 8.14
CA ASP A 72 10.87 10.85 9.51
C ASP A 72 10.21 12.20 9.84
N GLY A 73 10.81 13.31 9.41
CA GLY A 73 10.33 14.66 9.67
C GLY A 73 9.04 14.97 8.92
N ASP A 74 8.99 14.64 7.63
CA ASP A 74 7.81 14.81 6.80
C ASP A 74 6.63 13.97 7.34
N LEU A 75 6.90 12.73 7.75
CA LEU A 75 5.86 11.88 8.28
C LEU A 75 5.33 12.37 9.63
N GLN A 76 6.21 12.83 10.53
CA GLN A 76 5.78 13.42 11.80
C GLN A 76 4.90 14.66 11.56
N ALA A 77 5.30 15.54 10.65
CA ALA A 77 4.51 16.72 10.28
C ALA A 77 3.15 16.35 9.67
N ALA A 78 3.07 15.28 8.88
CA ALA A 78 1.79 14.76 8.37
C ALA A 78 0.88 14.22 9.49
N LEU A 79 1.44 13.51 10.46
CA LEU A 79 0.71 13.03 11.64
C LEU A 79 0.22 14.19 12.51
N ASP A 80 1.03 15.25 12.67
CA ASP A 80 0.63 16.47 13.39
C ASP A 80 -0.45 17.24 12.63
N THR A 81 -0.41 17.25 11.29
CA THR A 81 -1.49 17.78 10.45
C THR A 81 -2.80 17.01 10.70
N ALA A 82 -2.74 15.66 10.81
CA ALA A 82 -3.91 14.86 11.10
C ALA A 82 -4.48 15.16 12.50
N ARG A 83 -3.62 15.31 13.50
CA ARG A 83 -4.04 15.67 14.85
C ARG A 83 -4.65 17.09 14.89
N ALA A 84 -4.08 18.04 14.14
CA ALA A 84 -4.59 19.40 14.08
C ALA A 84 -5.97 19.50 13.40
N LEU A 85 -6.28 18.60 12.47
CA LEU A 85 -7.54 18.61 11.72
C LEU A 85 -8.76 18.35 12.60
N ASP A 86 -8.64 17.48 13.62
CA ASP A 86 -9.76 17.08 14.50
C ASP A 86 -9.36 16.76 15.95
N GLY A 87 -8.21 17.19 16.40
CA GLY A 87 -7.71 16.97 17.77
C GLY A 87 -7.24 15.54 18.06
N ARG A 88 -7.31 14.61 17.09
CA ARG A 88 -7.04 13.19 17.29
C ARG A 88 -6.46 12.51 16.05
N LEU A 89 -5.91 11.32 16.23
CA LEU A 89 -5.53 10.39 15.17
C LEU A 89 -6.05 8.99 15.55
N ASP A 90 -6.77 8.33 14.66
CA ASP A 90 -7.38 7.02 14.94
C ASP A 90 -6.96 5.95 13.95
N ILE A 91 -6.68 6.34 12.71
CA ILE A 91 -6.46 5.42 11.59
C ILE A 91 -5.22 5.86 10.83
N VAL A 92 -4.33 4.93 10.53
CA VAL A 92 -3.19 5.18 9.63
C VAL A 92 -3.16 4.10 8.55
N VAL A 93 -3.08 4.56 7.30
CA VAL A 93 -3.04 3.66 6.13
C VAL A 93 -1.75 3.91 5.34
N PRO A 94 -0.66 3.19 5.63
CA PRO A 94 0.56 3.24 4.82
C PRO A 94 0.33 2.56 3.48
N THR A 95 0.23 3.35 2.39
CA THR A 95 0.05 2.80 1.04
C THR A 95 1.25 2.99 0.12
N VAL A 96 2.29 3.68 0.60
CA VAL A 96 3.50 3.92 -0.20
C VAL A 96 4.18 2.60 -0.54
N GLY A 97 4.52 2.45 -1.81
CA GLY A 97 5.18 1.28 -2.35
C GLY A 97 5.12 1.26 -3.86
N GLY A 98 5.83 0.32 -4.45
CA GLY A 98 5.88 0.12 -5.89
C GLY A 98 6.87 -0.99 -6.23
N ALA A 99 6.80 -1.50 -7.44
CA ALA A 99 7.68 -2.54 -7.93
C ALA A 99 8.28 -2.15 -9.28
N ALA A 100 9.57 -2.39 -9.45
CA ALA A 100 10.24 -2.33 -10.75
C ALA A 100 10.79 -3.71 -11.10
N PHE A 101 10.46 -4.21 -12.30
CA PHE A 101 11.05 -5.46 -12.80
C PHE A 101 12.57 -5.33 -12.87
N ARG A 102 13.27 -6.12 -12.05
CA ARG A 102 14.73 -6.21 -12.10
C ARG A 102 15.17 -7.61 -11.68
N PRO A 103 15.89 -8.35 -12.54
CA PRO A 103 16.51 -9.63 -12.17
C PRO A 103 17.43 -9.50 -10.96
N LEU A 104 17.45 -10.52 -10.09
CA LEU A 104 18.24 -10.49 -8.84
C LEU A 104 19.71 -10.14 -9.08
N LEU A 105 20.35 -10.73 -10.09
CA LEU A 105 21.77 -10.48 -10.39
C LEU A 105 22.05 -9.13 -11.06
N MET A 106 21.01 -8.35 -11.35
CA MET A 106 21.12 -6.97 -11.84
C MET A 106 20.89 -5.92 -10.75
N HIS A 107 20.58 -6.34 -9.52
CA HIS A 107 20.59 -5.45 -8.38
C HIS A 107 22.01 -5.26 -7.86
N ASP A 108 22.37 -4.02 -7.61
CA ASP A 108 23.43 -3.66 -6.68
C ASP A 108 22.88 -3.40 -5.28
N ALA A 109 23.75 -3.17 -4.32
CA ALA A 109 23.33 -2.91 -2.93
C ALA A 109 22.44 -1.67 -2.79
N ALA A 110 22.63 -0.65 -3.62
CA ALA A 110 21.87 0.59 -3.55
C ALA A 110 20.44 0.39 -4.07
N SER A 111 20.29 -0.23 -5.24
CA SER A 111 18.98 -0.49 -5.84
C SER A 111 18.16 -1.50 -5.04
N PHE A 112 18.80 -2.52 -4.44
CA PHE A 112 18.11 -3.45 -3.54
C PHE A 112 17.61 -2.73 -2.28
N ARG A 113 18.47 -1.90 -1.67
CA ARG A 113 18.10 -1.10 -0.50
C ARG A 113 16.96 -0.15 -0.80
N SER A 114 16.97 0.53 -1.93
CA SER A 114 15.90 1.45 -2.34
C SER A 114 14.54 0.77 -2.43
N GLU A 115 14.47 -0.48 -2.92
CA GLU A 115 13.22 -1.27 -2.93
C GLU A 115 12.75 -1.60 -1.50
N ILE A 116 13.68 -1.92 -0.59
CA ILE A 116 13.36 -2.17 0.82
C ILE A 116 12.88 -0.88 1.49
N ASP A 117 13.56 0.23 1.27
CA ASP A 117 13.21 1.52 1.86
C ASP A 117 11.80 1.95 1.43
N LEU A 118 11.49 1.86 0.15
CA LEU A 118 10.19 2.25 -0.38
C LEU A 118 9.05 1.35 0.16
N ASN A 119 9.25 0.03 0.22
CA ASN A 119 8.17 -0.94 0.43
C ASN A 119 8.06 -1.48 1.86
N LEU A 120 9.09 -1.29 2.69
CA LEU A 120 9.13 -1.72 4.08
C LEU A 120 9.39 -0.56 5.03
N HIS A 121 10.48 0.20 4.83
CA HIS A 121 10.88 1.26 5.77
C HIS A 121 9.81 2.35 5.86
N SER A 122 9.16 2.75 4.77
CA SER A 122 8.05 3.71 4.78
C SER A 122 6.90 3.29 5.70
N ALA A 123 6.56 1.99 5.72
CA ALA A 123 5.52 1.47 6.61
C ALA A 123 6.02 1.36 8.06
N PHE A 124 7.27 0.95 8.27
CA PHE A 124 7.89 0.94 9.60
C PHE A 124 7.88 2.34 10.23
N THR A 125 8.33 3.35 9.48
CA THR A 125 8.33 4.75 9.93
C THR A 125 6.91 5.21 10.29
N ALA A 126 5.91 4.85 9.46
CA ALA A 126 4.52 5.17 9.73
C ALA A 126 4.01 4.51 11.02
N ILE A 127 4.26 3.22 11.24
CA ILE A 127 3.89 2.49 12.46
C ILE A 127 4.56 3.12 13.68
N ARG A 128 5.87 3.32 13.62
CA ARG A 128 6.69 3.84 14.72
C ARG A 128 6.22 5.21 15.21
N HIS A 129 5.94 6.12 14.29
CA HIS A 129 5.54 7.49 14.65
C HIS A 129 4.04 7.64 14.94
N ALA A 130 3.19 6.78 14.36
CA ALA A 130 1.76 6.81 14.64
C ALA A 130 1.41 6.18 15.99
N ALA A 131 2.11 5.13 16.42
CA ALA A 131 1.75 4.35 17.60
C ALA A 131 1.62 5.19 18.88
N PRO A 132 2.54 6.13 19.24
CA PRO A 132 2.36 6.98 20.41
C PRO A 132 1.10 7.85 20.31
N ARG A 133 0.83 8.43 19.13
CA ARG A 133 -0.33 9.31 18.91
C ARG A 133 -1.67 8.55 18.97
N LEU A 134 -1.68 7.32 18.49
CA LEU A 134 -2.83 6.43 18.62
C LEU A 134 -3.07 6.02 20.09
N ALA A 135 -1.99 5.70 20.81
CA ALA A 135 -2.06 5.35 22.24
C ALA A 135 -2.60 6.51 23.08
N ASP A 136 -2.19 7.75 22.81
CA ASP A 136 -2.68 8.97 23.46
C ASP A 136 -4.20 9.12 23.32
N ASN A 137 -4.78 8.61 22.24
CA ASN A 137 -6.24 8.63 22.01
C ASN A 137 -6.97 7.37 22.57
N GLY A 138 -6.26 6.52 23.29
CA GLY A 138 -6.82 5.28 23.86
C GLY A 138 -6.90 4.11 22.88
N GLY A 139 -6.11 4.15 21.81
CA GLY A 139 -5.98 3.11 20.80
C GLY A 139 -6.30 3.57 19.40
N GLY A 140 -6.25 2.64 18.44
CA GLY A 140 -6.50 2.94 17.03
C GLY A 140 -6.20 1.77 16.11
N THR A 141 -6.04 2.05 14.83
CA THR A 141 -5.74 0.99 13.85
C THR A 141 -4.77 1.46 12.77
N ILE A 142 -3.89 0.55 12.37
CA ILE A 142 -2.96 0.73 11.25
C ILE A 142 -3.27 -0.38 10.24
N VAL A 143 -3.49 0.00 8.97
CA VAL A 143 -3.79 -0.94 7.88
C VAL A 143 -2.78 -0.76 6.77
N CYS A 144 -1.79 -1.64 6.69
CA CYS A 144 -0.73 -1.59 5.69
C CYS A 144 -1.18 -2.17 4.35
N ILE A 145 -0.66 -1.63 3.25
CA ILE A 145 -0.84 -2.22 1.92
C ILE A 145 0.37 -3.09 1.58
N SER A 146 0.17 -4.41 1.66
CA SER A 146 1.11 -5.44 1.24
C SER A 146 0.95 -5.75 -0.26
N SER A 147 1.10 -7.00 -0.66
CA SER A 147 0.90 -7.51 -2.03
C SER A 147 0.79 -9.02 -2.00
N THR A 148 0.12 -9.64 -2.99
CA THR A 148 0.23 -11.08 -3.26
C THR A 148 1.67 -11.54 -3.43
N ALA A 149 2.58 -10.66 -3.86
CA ALA A 149 4.02 -10.90 -3.94
C ALA A 149 4.70 -11.25 -2.60
N ALA A 150 4.03 -11.01 -1.46
CA ALA A 150 4.47 -11.46 -0.14
C ALA A 150 4.28 -12.98 0.06
N ARG A 151 3.42 -13.63 -0.72
CA ARG A 151 3.03 -15.04 -0.60
C ARG A 151 3.45 -15.86 -1.80
N ILE A 152 3.20 -15.36 -3.01
CA ILE A 152 3.60 -16.01 -4.26
C ILE A 152 4.72 -15.21 -4.90
N ASN A 153 5.92 -15.80 -4.98
CA ASN A 153 7.06 -15.10 -5.56
C ASN A 153 6.79 -14.74 -7.02
N PHE A 154 7.05 -13.48 -7.35
CA PHE A 154 7.01 -13.02 -8.72
C PHE A 154 8.45 -12.99 -9.27
N ARG A 155 8.69 -13.79 -10.30
CA ARG A 155 9.98 -13.84 -10.97
C ARG A 155 10.38 -12.44 -11.46
N TRP A 156 11.61 -12.05 -11.21
CA TRP A 156 12.19 -10.75 -11.55
C TRP A 156 11.74 -9.58 -10.66
N LEU A 157 11.07 -9.88 -9.52
CA LEU A 157 10.69 -8.93 -8.49
C LEU A 157 11.21 -9.35 -7.11
N SER A 158 12.38 -9.99 -7.02
CA SER A 158 12.88 -10.57 -5.76
C SER A 158 12.99 -9.55 -4.62
N ALA A 159 13.49 -8.34 -4.88
CA ALA A 159 13.61 -7.29 -3.86
C ALA A 159 12.23 -6.85 -3.34
N TYR A 160 11.28 -6.65 -4.25
CA TYR A 160 9.90 -6.31 -3.90
C TYR A 160 9.21 -7.41 -3.10
N CYS A 161 9.31 -8.67 -3.55
CA CYS A 161 8.75 -9.83 -2.83
C CYS A 161 9.33 -9.91 -1.41
N THR A 162 10.66 -9.73 -1.28
CA THR A 162 11.34 -9.70 0.02
C THR A 162 10.79 -8.59 0.92
N ALA A 163 10.67 -7.37 0.41
CA ALA A 163 10.15 -6.24 1.17
C ALA A 163 8.70 -6.46 1.61
N LYS A 164 7.83 -6.98 0.75
CA LYS A 164 6.43 -7.22 1.09
C LYS A 164 6.24 -8.42 2.04
N ALA A 165 7.06 -9.47 1.94
CA ALA A 165 7.08 -10.54 2.92
C ALA A 165 7.57 -10.05 4.29
N ALA A 166 8.61 -9.21 4.33
CA ALA A 166 9.10 -8.58 5.54
C ALA A 166 8.07 -7.62 6.16
N LEU A 167 7.31 -6.87 5.33
CA LEU A 167 6.20 -6.02 5.80
C LEU A 167 5.14 -6.84 6.54
N GLU A 168 4.79 -8.03 6.08
CA GLU A 168 3.82 -8.89 6.78
C GLU A 168 4.38 -9.42 8.11
N ALA A 169 5.68 -9.69 8.18
CA ALA A 169 6.34 -10.03 9.46
C ALA A 169 6.31 -8.84 10.42
N LEU A 170 6.60 -7.62 9.94
CA LEU A 170 6.50 -6.38 10.70
C LEU A 170 5.07 -6.15 11.23
N VAL A 171 4.05 -6.37 10.41
CA VAL A 171 2.63 -6.24 10.81
C VAL A 171 2.31 -7.17 11.98
N ARG A 172 2.77 -8.43 11.95
CA ARG A 172 2.55 -9.38 13.05
C ARG A 172 3.27 -8.96 14.33
N GLY A 173 4.55 -8.55 14.23
CA GLY A 173 5.33 -8.07 15.36
C GLY A 173 4.71 -6.82 15.99
N ALA A 174 4.37 -5.82 15.17
CA ALA A 174 3.74 -4.59 15.64
C ALA A 174 2.35 -4.84 16.25
N ALA A 175 1.57 -5.79 15.73
CA ALA A 175 0.28 -6.16 16.30
C ALA A 175 0.43 -6.74 17.70
N GLU A 176 1.42 -7.60 17.92
CA GLU A 176 1.72 -8.18 19.25
C GLU A 176 2.20 -7.11 20.23
N GLU A 177 3.19 -6.30 19.82
CA GLU A 177 3.82 -5.30 20.70
C GLU A 177 2.87 -4.15 21.07
N LEU A 178 1.95 -3.76 20.16
CA LEU A 178 1.07 -2.60 20.35
C LEU A 178 -0.32 -2.95 20.88
N ALA A 179 -0.65 -4.23 21.04
CA ALA A 179 -1.96 -4.69 21.52
C ALA A 179 -2.31 -4.12 22.91
N GLY A 180 -1.32 -4.01 23.82
CA GLY A 180 -1.52 -3.43 25.15
C GLY A 180 -1.96 -1.96 25.12
N ALA A 181 -1.60 -1.21 24.07
CA ALA A 181 -2.07 0.15 23.81
C ALA A 181 -3.40 0.21 23.03
N LYS A 182 -4.08 -0.93 22.84
CA LYS A 182 -5.32 -1.06 22.05
C LYS A 182 -5.16 -0.62 20.60
N ILE A 183 -3.98 -0.83 20.03
CA ILE A 183 -3.69 -0.54 18.63
C ILE A 183 -3.72 -1.85 17.85
N ARG A 184 -4.57 -1.91 16.82
CA ARG A 184 -4.63 -3.04 15.90
C ARG A 184 -3.76 -2.73 14.68
N VAL A 185 -2.99 -3.73 14.23
CA VAL A 185 -2.14 -3.59 13.03
C VAL A 185 -2.45 -4.76 12.10
N ASN A 186 -2.88 -4.46 10.88
CA ASN A 186 -3.25 -5.46 9.88
C ASN A 186 -2.70 -5.05 8.50
N ALA A 187 -2.77 -5.96 7.54
CA ALA A 187 -2.43 -5.71 6.15
C ALA A 187 -3.50 -6.23 5.19
N VAL A 188 -3.58 -5.59 4.02
CA VAL A 188 -4.29 -6.09 2.85
C VAL A 188 -3.26 -6.43 1.79
N ARG A 189 -3.42 -7.57 1.09
CA ARG A 189 -2.60 -7.99 -0.05
C ARG A 189 -3.37 -7.81 -1.36
N PRO A 190 -3.19 -6.72 -2.07
CA PRO A 190 -3.76 -6.56 -3.41
C PRO A 190 -3.16 -7.57 -4.39
N GLY A 191 -4.00 -8.10 -5.30
CA GLY A 191 -3.56 -8.63 -6.57
C GLY A 191 -3.22 -7.54 -7.58
N LEU A 192 -3.12 -7.89 -8.86
CA LEU A 192 -2.93 -6.90 -9.93
C LEU A 192 -4.12 -5.95 -9.98
N THR A 193 -3.90 -4.72 -9.54
CA THR A 193 -4.93 -3.68 -9.36
C THR A 193 -4.63 -2.51 -10.28
N ARG A 194 -5.67 -1.94 -10.91
CA ARG A 194 -5.54 -0.74 -11.75
C ARG A 194 -5.10 0.46 -10.92
N SER A 195 -4.05 1.13 -11.38
CA SER A 195 -3.55 2.36 -10.76
C SER A 195 -2.64 3.10 -11.75
N GLU A 196 -2.28 4.35 -11.46
CA GLU A 196 -1.27 5.07 -12.25
C GLU A 196 0.07 4.30 -12.30
N ALA A 197 0.46 3.64 -11.19
CA ALA A 197 1.70 2.88 -11.10
C ALA A 197 1.70 1.61 -11.98
N THR A 198 0.55 1.02 -12.21
CA THR A 198 0.39 -0.21 -13.02
C THR A 198 -0.09 0.09 -14.44
N ALA A 199 -0.47 1.33 -14.75
CA ALA A 199 -1.00 1.73 -16.06
C ALA A 199 -0.14 1.26 -17.25
N PRO A 200 1.21 1.38 -17.24
CA PRO A 200 2.04 0.92 -18.35
C PRO A 200 1.93 -0.59 -18.62
N MET A 201 1.56 -1.40 -17.63
CA MET A 201 1.34 -2.85 -17.83
C MET A 201 0.07 -3.12 -18.62
N PHE A 202 -0.94 -2.25 -18.50
CA PHE A 202 -2.23 -2.42 -19.17
C PHE A 202 -2.22 -2.08 -20.66
N ASP A 203 -1.19 -1.38 -21.12
CA ASP A 203 -0.95 -1.14 -22.55
C ASP A 203 -0.49 -2.42 -23.27
N ASN A 204 0.06 -3.39 -22.53
CA ASN A 204 0.46 -4.70 -23.05
C ASN A 204 -0.66 -5.74 -22.85
N ARG A 205 -1.55 -5.84 -23.83
CA ARG A 205 -2.69 -6.77 -23.78
C ARG A 205 -2.29 -8.21 -23.54
N ALA A 206 -1.23 -8.70 -24.17
CA ALA A 206 -0.77 -10.08 -24.00
C ALA A 206 -0.27 -10.35 -22.56
N LEU A 207 0.31 -9.35 -21.90
CA LEU A 207 0.69 -9.45 -20.49
C LEU A 207 -0.54 -9.48 -19.59
N VAL A 208 -1.52 -8.61 -19.84
CA VAL A 208 -2.78 -8.58 -19.10
C VAL A 208 -3.51 -9.92 -19.21
N ASP A 209 -3.63 -10.48 -20.41
CA ASP A 209 -4.31 -11.76 -20.64
C ASP A 209 -3.64 -12.90 -19.86
N ARG A 210 -2.29 -12.94 -19.80
CA ARG A 210 -1.54 -13.89 -18.97
C ARG A 210 -1.81 -13.72 -17.47
N PHE A 211 -2.01 -12.50 -16.98
CA PHE A 211 -2.43 -12.29 -15.60
C PHE A 211 -3.86 -12.77 -15.35
N LEU A 212 -4.77 -12.47 -16.27
CA LEU A 212 -6.17 -12.90 -16.14
C LEU A 212 -6.30 -14.43 -16.09
N GLU A 213 -5.45 -15.17 -16.81
CA GLU A 213 -5.36 -16.64 -16.71
C GLU A 213 -5.00 -17.12 -15.29
N GLN A 214 -4.30 -16.30 -14.52
CA GLN A 214 -3.90 -16.62 -13.15
C GLN A 214 -4.87 -16.10 -12.08
N ILE A 215 -5.91 -15.37 -12.47
CA ILE A 215 -6.89 -14.81 -11.54
C ILE A 215 -8.20 -15.57 -11.69
N PRO A 216 -8.61 -16.44 -10.72
CA PRO A 216 -9.84 -17.22 -10.82
C PRO A 216 -11.11 -16.44 -11.14
N LEU A 217 -11.27 -15.21 -10.60
CA LEU A 217 -12.43 -14.38 -10.93
C LEU A 217 -12.38 -13.76 -12.33
N GLY A 218 -11.28 -13.90 -13.09
CA GLY A 218 -11.16 -13.48 -14.47
C GLY A 218 -11.18 -11.97 -14.71
N THR A 219 -11.02 -11.17 -13.66
CA THR A 219 -11.01 -9.69 -13.72
C THR A 219 -9.82 -9.12 -12.98
N LEU A 220 -9.34 -7.97 -13.43
CA LEU A 220 -8.34 -7.19 -12.68
C LEU A 220 -8.98 -6.51 -11.47
N GLY A 221 -8.18 -6.27 -10.43
CA GLY A 221 -8.63 -5.52 -9.27
C GLY A 221 -8.83 -4.03 -9.58
N GLU A 222 -9.85 -3.45 -8.98
CA GLU A 222 -10.02 -1.99 -8.95
C GLU A 222 -9.62 -1.47 -7.55
N PRO A 223 -9.11 -0.24 -7.43
CA PRO A 223 -8.69 0.34 -6.15
C PRO A 223 -9.77 0.30 -5.07
N GLU A 224 -11.02 0.39 -5.47
CA GLU A 224 -12.19 0.37 -4.57
C GLU A 224 -12.33 -0.97 -3.84
N ALA A 225 -12.01 -2.09 -4.50
CA ALA A 225 -12.04 -3.41 -3.85
C ALA A 225 -11.03 -3.48 -2.69
N ILE A 226 -9.84 -2.91 -2.88
CA ILE A 226 -8.83 -2.80 -1.82
C ILE A 226 -9.30 -1.85 -0.71
N ALA A 227 -9.87 -0.71 -1.10
CA ALA A 227 -10.38 0.29 -0.17
C ALA A 227 -11.49 -0.26 0.74
N HIS A 228 -12.37 -1.11 0.24
CA HIS A 228 -13.41 -1.76 1.05
C HIS A 228 -12.80 -2.66 2.15
N ALA A 229 -11.76 -3.41 1.84
CA ALA A 229 -11.05 -4.22 2.83
C ALA A 229 -10.31 -3.36 3.87
N VAL A 230 -9.65 -2.28 3.43
CA VAL A 230 -9.02 -1.30 4.32
C VAL A 230 -10.07 -0.66 5.23
N ARG A 231 -11.20 -0.23 4.69
CA ARG A 231 -12.31 0.35 5.44
C ARG A 231 -12.84 -0.61 6.51
N TYR A 232 -13.03 -1.90 6.18
CA TYR A 232 -13.41 -2.93 7.15
C TYR A 232 -12.39 -3.02 8.29
N LEU A 233 -11.10 -3.12 7.96
CA LEU A 233 -10.03 -3.19 8.97
C LEU A 233 -9.87 -1.90 9.79
N ALA A 234 -10.24 -0.76 9.24
CA ALA A 234 -10.26 0.52 9.93
C ALA A 234 -11.50 0.70 10.82
N GLY A 235 -12.58 -0.01 10.52
CA GLY A 235 -13.87 0.12 11.16
C GLY A 235 -14.01 -0.64 12.49
N PRO A 236 -15.11 -0.38 13.22
CA PRO A 236 -15.41 -1.06 14.48
C PRO A 236 -15.73 -2.54 14.30
N GLU A 237 -16.16 -2.97 13.11
CA GLU A 237 -16.51 -4.35 12.78
C GLU A 237 -15.32 -5.30 12.90
N SER A 238 -14.11 -4.79 12.71
CA SER A 238 -12.85 -5.53 12.84
C SER A 238 -12.19 -5.40 14.23
N GLY A 239 -12.96 -5.04 15.26
CA GLY A 239 -12.46 -4.80 16.61
C GLY A 239 -11.70 -5.99 17.23
N TRP A 240 -11.93 -7.22 16.73
CA TRP A 240 -11.24 -8.45 17.16
C TRP A 240 -10.25 -8.98 16.12
N VAL A 241 -9.79 -8.12 15.17
CA VAL A 241 -8.86 -8.49 14.11
C VAL A 241 -7.57 -7.69 14.25
N THR A 242 -6.46 -8.37 14.57
CA THR A 242 -5.11 -7.80 14.58
C THR A 242 -4.09 -8.83 14.13
N GLY A 243 -2.93 -8.40 13.61
CA GLY A 243 -1.86 -9.26 13.10
C GLY A 243 -2.21 -10.01 11.82
N GLN A 244 -3.34 -9.70 11.19
CA GLN A 244 -3.80 -10.41 10.00
C GLN A 244 -3.35 -9.72 8.71
N SER A 245 -3.13 -10.56 7.70
CA SER A 245 -2.95 -10.12 6.32
C SER A 245 -3.79 -11.03 5.43
N PHE A 246 -4.71 -10.46 4.65
CA PHE A 246 -5.54 -11.23 3.72
C PHE A 246 -5.53 -10.64 2.33
N ALA A 247 -5.68 -11.53 1.33
CA ALA A 247 -5.65 -11.16 -0.06
C ALA A 247 -6.98 -10.52 -0.50
N VAL A 248 -6.88 -9.51 -1.36
CA VAL A 248 -7.95 -8.97 -2.18
C VAL A 248 -7.44 -8.99 -3.62
N ASP A 249 -7.54 -10.13 -4.28
CA ASP A 249 -6.75 -10.48 -5.44
C ASP A 249 -7.50 -11.29 -6.52
N GLY A 250 -8.80 -11.45 -6.37
CA GLY A 250 -9.62 -12.27 -7.26
C GLY A 250 -9.26 -13.76 -7.23
N GLY A 251 -8.56 -14.22 -6.19
CA GLY A 251 -8.09 -15.59 -6.02
C GLY A 251 -6.72 -15.87 -6.63
N HIS A 252 -5.95 -14.85 -7.00
CA HIS A 252 -4.66 -15.00 -7.64
C HIS A 252 -3.67 -15.85 -6.80
N GLU A 253 -3.70 -15.74 -5.46
CA GLU A 253 -2.85 -16.55 -4.57
C GLU A 253 -3.16 -18.06 -4.61
N LEU A 254 -4.28 -18.49 -5.18
CA LEU A 254 -4.59 -19.91 -5.42
C LEU A 254 -3.84 -20.49 -6.62
N ARG A 255 -3.23 -19.65 -7.43
CA ARG A 255 -2.46 -19.99 -8.63
C ARG A 255 -1.03 -19.44 -8.52
N THR A 256 -0.42 -19.06 -9.63
CA THR A 256 0.95 -18.55 -9.68
C THR A 256 1.03 -17.26 -10.50
N ASN A 257 2.18 -16.58 -10.45
CA ASN A 257 2.43 -15.42 -11.32
C ASN A 257 2.73 -15.86 -12.76
N PRO A 258 2.31 -15.10 -13.77
CA PRO A 258 2.61 -15.38 -15.16
C PRO A 258 4.11 -15.23 -15.42
N ARG A 259 4.61 -15.93 -16.46
CA ARG A 259 5.97 -15.71 -16.95
C ARG A 259 6.01 -14.42 -17.79
N VAL A 260 7.03 -13.60 -17.54
CA VAL A 260 7.22 -12.28 -18.17
C VAL A 260 8.63 -12.13 -18.76
N ASP A 261 9.25 -13.24 -19.15
CA ASP A 261 10.63 -13.27 -19.67
C ASP A 261 10.79 -12.40 -20.92
N ASP A 262 9.79 -12.34 -21.79
CA ASP A 262 9.71 -11.46 -22.96
C ASP A 262 9.71 -9.97 -22.57
N THR A 263 8.97 -9.59 -21.56
CA THR A 263 8.96 -8.22 -21.01
C THR A 263 10.35 -7.85 -20.46
N ILE A 264 10.98 -8.76 -19.73
CA ILE A 264 12.34 -8.55 -19.21
C ILE A 264 13.36 -8.42 -20.35
N ALA A 265 13.25 -9.24 -21.40
CA ALA A 265 14.12 -9.15 -22.57
C ALA A 265 13.92 -7.81 -23.32
N GLN A 266 12.72 -7.26 -23.35
CA GLN A 266 12.45 -5.94 -23.93
C GLN A 266 13.09 -4.80 -23.11
N ILE A 267 13.07 -4.89 -21.77
CA ILE A 267 13.62 -3.85 -20.88
C ILE A 267 15.15 -3.88 -20.85
N TYR A 268 15.75 -5.07 -20.75
CA TYR A 268 17.19 -5.24 -20.48
C TYR A 268 17.98 -5.87 -21.60
N GLY A 269 17.32 -6.35 -22.65
CA GLY A 269 17.93 -7.10 -23.76
C GLY A 269 17.97 -8.60 -23.52
N ALA A 270 17.84 -9.39 -24.60
CA ALA A 270 17.82 -10.87 -24.53
C ALA A 270 19.13 -11.44 -23.99
N ALA A 271 20.27 -10.90 -24.41
CA ALA A 271 21.59 -11.35 -23.94
C ALA A 271 21.77 -11.17 -22.42
N ALA A 272 21.29 -10.05 -21.86
CA ALA A 272 21.32 -9.82 -20.42
C ALA A 272 20.44 -10.81 -19.67
N LEU A 273 19.24 -11.09 -20.18
CA LEU A 273 18.34 -12.09 -19.60
C LEU A 273 18.97 -13.50 -19.65
N ASP A 274 19.60 -13.89 -20.75
CA ASP A 274 20.25 -15.19 -20.89
C ASP A 274 21.44 -15.33 -19.94
N ALA A 275 22.23 -14.26 -19.74
CA ALA A 275 23.30 -14.25 -18.75
C ALA A 275 22.74 -14.49 -17.33
N VAL A 276 21.68 -13.80 -16.95
CA VAL A 276 21.03 -13.98 -15.63
C VAL A 276 20.46 -15.38 -15.47
N LYS A 277 19.83 -15.95 -16.52
CA LYS A 277 19.35 -17.34 -16.51
C LYS A 277 20.47 -18.36 -16.35
N ALA A 278 21.66 -18.02 -16.85
CA ALA A 278 22.88 -18.82 -16.68
C ALA A 278 23.64 -18.56 -15.36
N GLY A 279 23.05 -17.77 -14.44
CA GLY A 279 23.64 -17.44 -13.13
C GLY A 279 24.75 -16.39 -13.17
N ARG A 280 24.84 -15.58 -14.22
CA ARG A 280 25.85 -14.53 -14.39
C ARG A 280 25.22 -13.15 -14.38
N ALA A 281 25.87 -12.19 -13.72
CA ALA A 281 25.52 -10.77 -13.83
C ALA A 281 25.85 -10.26 -15.24
N PRO A 282 24.95 -9.52 -15.93
CA PRO A 282 25.26 -8.93 -17.22
C PRO A 282 26.45 -7.95 -17.09
N GLY A 283 27.42 -8.05 -18.02
CA GLY A 283 28.61 -7.19 -18.02
C GLY A 283 29.74 -7.61 -17.06
N ALA A 284 29.61 -8.72 -16.31
CA ALA A 284 30.73 -9.38 -15.66
C ALA A 284 31.44 -10.27 -16.70
N ALA A 285 32.52 -9.77 -17.28
CA ALA A 285 33.47 -10.56 -18.08
C ALA A 285 34.54 -11.17 -17.16
#